data_889c4dc06292cb652b239061a8c199f1
#
_entry.id   889c4dc06292cb652b239061a8c199f1
#
_cell.length_a   1.000
_cell.length_b   1.000
_cell.length_c   1.000
_cell.angle_alpha   90.00
_cell.angle_beta   90.00
_cell.angle_gamma   90.00
#
_symmetry.space_group_name_H-M   'P 1'
#
loop_
_entity.id
_entity.type
_entity.pdbx_description
1 polymer ?
#
loop_
_entity_poly.entity_id
_entity_poly.type
_entity_poly.pdbx_seq_one_letter_code
_entity_poly.pdbx_strand_id
1 'polypeptide(L)' 'MDDSEFLKLLTYIHDEMLEVVKEQHPAHEQFAAWLLGQIEGRLRMRIGTVKTP' A
#
# COMPACT_ATOMS: atom_id res chain seq x y z
N MET A 1 2.18 -3.10 -17.94
CA MET A 1 2.91 -2.77 -16.68
C MET A 1 3.39 -4.07 -16.07
N ASP A 2 4.68 -4.17 -15.76
CA ASP A 2 5.17 -5.37 -15.11
C ASP A 2 4.98 -5.29 -13.60
N ASP A 3 5.26 -6.41 -12.91
CA ASP A 3 5.03 -6.48 -11.48
C ASP A 3 5.91 -5.52 -10.69
N SER A 4 7.14 -5.30 -11.15
CA SER A 4 8.05 -4.39 -10.47
C SER A 4 7.52 -2.96 -10.52
N GLU A 5 7.03 -2.53 -11.66
CA GLU A 5 6.43 -1.21 -11.81
C GLU A 5 5.16 -1.08 -10.98
N PHE A 6 4.35 -2.13 -10.96
CA PHE A 6 3.13 -2.13 -10.17
C PHE A 6 3.44 -1.99 -8.68
N LEU A 7 4.46 -2.70 -8.20
CA LEU A 7 4.83 -2.62 -6.79
C LEU A 7 5.36 -1.24 -6.42
N LYS A 8 6.10 -0.60 -7.31
CA LYS A 8 6.57 0.77 -7.08
C LYS A 8 5.39 1.74 -7.01
N LEU A 9 4.42 1.56 -7.90
CA LEU A 9 3.23 2.39 -7.90
C LEU A 9 2.43 2.18 -6.61
N LEU A 10 2.32 0.94 -6.17
CA LEU A 10 1.60 0.60 -4.95
C LEU A 10 2.23 1.30 -3.74
N THR A 11 3.57 1.27 -3.65
CA THR A 11 4.29 1.94 -2.57
C THR A 11 4.05 3.45 -2.63
N TYR A 12 4.09 4.02 -3.82
CA TYR A 12 3.85 5.45 -3.99
C TYR A 12 2.44 5.84 -3.52
N ILE A 13 1.43 5.07 -3.92
CA ILE A 13 0.05 5.34 -3.52
C ILE A 13 -0.11 5.23 -2.01
N HIS A 14 0.50 4.22 -1.40
CA HIS A 14 0.49 4.04 0.04
C HIS A 14 1.02 5.30 0.73
N ASP A 15 2.21 5.75 0.31
CA ASP A 15 2.85 6.91 0.92
C ASP A 15 2.01 8.18 0.76
N GLU A 16 1.44 8.38 -0.42
CA GLU A 16 0.62 9.56 -0.68
C GLU A 16 -0.65 9.55 0.15
N MET A 17 -1.30 8.40 0.27
CA MET A 17 -2.51 8.28 1.08
C MET A 17 -2.21 8.53 2.54
N LEU A 18 -1.09 8.03 3.04
CA LEU A 18 -0.71 8.25 4.42
C LEU A 18 -0.42 9.73 4.69
N GLU A 19 0.23 10.42 3.73
CA GLU A 19 0.49 11.84 3.85
C GLU A 19 -0.81 12.64 3.95
N VAL A 20 -1.80 12.29 3.15
CA VAL A 20 -3.10 12.96 3.21
C VAL A 20 -3.75 12.78 4.58
N VAL A 21 -3.68 11.56 5.11
CA VAL A 21 -4.24 11.29 6.44
C VAL A 21 -3.52 12.10 7.50
N LYS A 22 -2.19 12.20 7.44
CA LYS A 22 -1.43 13.00 8.40
C LYS A 22 -1.86 14.47 8.38
N GLU A 23 -2.11 15.00 7.19
CA GLU A 23 -2.48 16.41 7.06
C GLU A 23 -3.93 16.67 7.45
N GLN A 24 -4.84 15.80 7.04
CA GLN A 24 -6.28 16.02 7.20
C GLN A 24 -6.85 15.43 8.48
N HIS A 25 -6.30 14.31 8.93
CA HIS A 25 -6.82 13.57 10.08
C HIS A 25 -5.69 12.96 10.90
N PRO A 26 -4.83 13.79 11.51
CA PRO A 26 -3.64 13.29 12.21
C PRO A 26 -3.97 12.32 13.34
N ALA A 27 -5.16 12.41 13.93
CA ALA A 27 -5.57 11.48 14.98
C ALA A 27 -5.72 10.05 14.48
N HIS A 28 -5.88 9.87 13.17
CA HIS A 28 -6.07 8.55 12.57
C HIS A 28 -4.82 8.01 11.88
N GLU A 29 -3.70 8.68 12.02
CA GLU A 29 -2.47 8.32 11.31
C GLU A 29 -2.05 6.88 11.58
N GLN A 30 -2.04 6.46 12.84
CA GLN A 30 -1.58 5.12 13.19
C GLN A 30 -2.51 4.05 12.62
N PHE A 31 -3.81 4.28 12.73
CA PHE A 31 -4.79 3.34 12.19
C PHE A 31 -4.67 3.25 10.67
N ALA A 32 -4.51 4.40 10.01
CA ALA A 32 -4.38 4.43 8.56
C ALA A 32 -3.11 3.72 8.10
N ALA A 33 -2.00 3.92 8.81
CA ALA A 33 -0.75 3.26 8.48
C ALA A 33 -0.89 1.74 8.59
N TRP A 34 -1.54 1.27 9.65
CA TRP A 34 -1.78 -0.15 9.83
C TRP A 34 -2.66 -0.72 8.71
N LEU A 35 -3.75 -0.03 8.42
CA LEU A 35 -4.71 -0.49 7.41
C LEU A 35 -4.09 -0.52 6.01
N LEU A 36 -3.38 0.54 5.64
CA LEU A 36 -2.71 0.60 4.35
C LEU A 36 -1.66 -0.49 4.23
N GLY A 37 -0.93 -0.77 5.31
CA GLY A 37 0.03 -1.86 5.32
C GLY A 37 -0.62 -3.22 5.10
N GLN A 38 -1.79 -3.44 5.71
CA GLN A 38 -2.53 -4.69 5.52
C GLN A 38 -2.97 -4.86 4.06
N ILE A 39 -3.49 -3.80 3.46
CA ILE A 39 -3.94 -3.84 2.08
C ILE A 39 -2.76 -4.09 1.14
N GLU A 40 -1.67 -3.36 1.34
CA GLU A 40 -0.47 -3.55 0.52
C GLU A 40 0.06 -4.97 0.63
N GLY A 41 0.11 -5.51 1.85
CA GLY A 41 0.57 -6.87 2.06
C GLY A 41 -0.26 -7.89 1.31
N ARG A 42 -1.58 -7.73 1.32
CA ARG A 42 -2.48 -8.63 0.60
C ARG A 42 -2.26 -8.56 -0.90
N LEU A 43 -2.07 -7.36 -1.42
CA LEU A 43 -1.85 -7.17 -2.85
C LEU A 43 -0.52 -7.79 -3.28
N ARG A 44 0.52 -7.63 -2.47
CA ARG A 44 1.82 -8.24 -2.75
C ARG A 44 1.74 -9.76 -2.76
N MET A 45 0.97 -10.33 -1.84
CA MET A 45 0.79 -11.79 -1.79
C MET A 45 0.04 -12.30 -3.01
N ARG A 46 -0.95 -11.57 -3.48
CA ARG A 46 -1.68 -11.97 -4.68
C ARG A 46 -0.80 -11.97 -5.90
N ILE A 47 0.06 -10.97 -6.04
CA ILE A 47 1.00 -10.91 -7.15
C ILE A 47 1.95 -12.10 -7.09
N GLY A 48 2.49 -12.39 -5.91
CA GLY A 48 3.38 -13.53 -5.73
C GLY A 48 2.69 -14.85 -6.07
N THR A 49 1.43 -15.00 -5.64
CA THR A 49 0.67 -16.21 -5.90
C THR A 49 0.43 -16.41 -7.39
N VAL A 50 0.11 -15.33 -8.10
CA VAL A 50 -0.13 -15.39 -9.55
C VAL A 50 1.12 -15.81 -10.28
N LYS A 51 2.29 -15.39 -9.81
CA LYS A 51 3.56 -15.72 -10.44
C LYS A 51 4.04 -17.13 -10.14
N THR A 52 3.59 -17.72 -9.08
CA THR A 52 4.04 -19.06 -8.70
C THR A 52 3.39 -20.09 -9.62
N PRO A 53 4.22 -20.93 -10.28
CA PRO A 53 3.70 -21.95 -11.17
C PRO A 53 2.83 -22.97 -10.44
#